data_a80d3010e78e38346b879b21bdf56e98
#
_entry.id   a80d3010e78e38346b879b21bdf56e98
#
_cell.length_a   1.000
_cell.length_b   1.000
_cell.length_c   1.000
_cell.angle_alpha   90.00
_cell.angle_beta   90.00
_cell.angle_gamma   90.00
#
_symmetry.space_group_name_H-M   'P 1'
#
loop_
_entity.id
_entity.type
_entity.pdbx_description
1 polymer ?
#
loop_
_entity_poly.entity_id
_entity_poly.type
_entity_poly.pdbx_seq_one_letter_code
_entity_poly.pdbx_strand_id
1 'polypeptide(L)'
;MLRESVQRFLADTPRPGWRDLSGALGLAGIALPESVGGFGGGAVDIALVMAELGPALAGADWLSHVAATVLLARVAPGHPALGDLSAGSRRIAIICTASTAAMPVVDGGLVRGSATLVAGAAEADLLLLASDDALLLVAADGDKVEQRHRIMHDGSVSADLAFTLQQGDAVLLADGDEARALADYANDLILAGRCAEAVGLMQRMIADSVDYLGQRKQFGTAIGRFQSLRHRGADMQLAMMKAAALTEVAIVAVDQGGPDRAQAVSAACIEVGDAVRIVGESAVQIHGAMGLTEELSLGGHFKRALAIVAAFGPRAGHLARFAEAS
;
A
#
# COMPACT_ATOMS: atom_id res chain seq x y z
N MET A 1 13.88 -4.51 16.39
CA MET A 1 14.39 -3.12 16.31
C MET A 1 13.51 -2.23 15.43
N LEU A 2 13.41 -2.45 14.09
CA LEU A 2 12.62 -1.55 13.20
C LEU A 2 11.15 -1.43 13.64
N ARG A 3 10.45 -2.56 13.83
CA ARG A 3 9.05 -2.57 14.31
C ARG A 3 8.85 -1.77 15.60
N GLU A 4 9.68 -1.99 16.59
CA GLU A 4 9.59 -1.29 17.90
C GLU A 4 9.83 0.21 17.77
N SER A 5 10.76 0.60 16.86
CA SER A 5 11.01 2.02 16.57
C SER A 5 9.81 2.69 15.93
N VAL A 6 9.19 2.02 14.94
CA VAL A 6 7.97 2.53 14.27
C VAL A 6 6.80 2.59 15.27
N GLN A 7 6.58 1.54 16.07
CA GLN A 7 5.51 1.50 17.07
C GLN A 7 5.67 2.61 18.12
N ARG A 8 6.88 2.81 18.64
CA ARG A 8 7.16 3.89 19.60
C ARG A 8 6.88 5.25 19.00
N PHE A 9 7.35 5.48 17.77
CA PHE A 9 7.10 6.73 17.07
C PHE A 9 5.59 6.98 16.85
N LEU A 10 4.83 5.97 16.43
CA LEU A 10 3.38 6.07 16.22
C LEU A 10 2.59 6.25 17.52
N ALA A 11 3.12 5.78 18.65
CA ALA A 11 2.52 6.05 19.96
C ALA A 11 2.59 7.56 20.32
N ASP A 12 3.69 8.22 19.96
CA ASP A 12 3.89 9.65 20.17
C ASP A 12 3.26 10.51 19.05
N THR A 13 3.15 9.95 17.84
CA THR A 13 2.61 10.64 16.64
C THR A 13 1.57 9.75 15.95
N PRO A 14 0.34 9.66 16.47
CA PRO A 14 -0.67 8.70 16.00
C PRO A 14 -1.15 8.91 14.56
N ARG A 15 -0.94 10.11 14.00
CA ARG A 15 -1.28 10.47 12.61
C ARG A 15 -0.09 11.19 11.98
N PRO A 16 0.97 10.47 11.62
CA PRO A 16 2.16 11.07 11.06
C PRO A 16 1.88 11.62 9.66
N GLY A 17 2.37 12.82 9.41
CA GLY A 17 2.49 13.37 8.07
C GLY A 17 3.77 12.90 7.38
N TRP A 18 3.94 13.30 6.11
CA TRP A 18 5.12 12.94 5.34
C TRP A 18 6.45 13.34 6.03
N ARG A 19 6.53 14.57 6.55
CA ARG A 19 7.74 15.07 7.22
C ARG A 19 8.09 14.29 8.48
N ASP A 20 7.09 13.77 9.16
CA ASP A 20 7.29 12.96 10.35
C ASP A 20 7.90 11.60 9.99
N LEU A 21 7.37 10.95 8.94
CA LEU A 21 7.85 9.66 8.45
C LEU A 21 9.24 9.75 7.82
N SER A 22 9.49 10.80 7.01
CA SER A 22 10.76 10.97 6.32
C SER A 22 11.86 11.50 7.24
N GLY A 23 11.54 12.44 8.14
CA GLY A 23 12.53 13.10 9.00
C GLY A 23 12.91 12.29 10.23
N ALA A 24 11.93 11.97 11.10
CA ALA A 24 12.22 11.37 12.40
C ALA A 24 12.70 9.91 12.31
N LEU A 25 12.17 9.13 11.35
CA LEU A 25 12.51 7.72 11.16
C LEU A 25 13.30 7.44 9.88
N GLY A 26 13.46 8.42 9.00
CA GLY A 26 14.14 8.23 7.71
C GLY A 26 13.45 7.22 6.78
N LEU A 27 12.15 6.97 6.98
CA LEU A 27 11.44 5.90 6.26
C LEU A 27 11.32 6.14 4.76
N ALA A 28 11.53 7.36 4.26
CA ALA A 28 11.57 7.64 2.83
C ALA A 28 12.69 6.88 2.12
N GLY A 29 13.85 6.70 2.78
CA GLY A 29 15.01 5.99 2.26
C GLY A 29 15.14 4.54 2.69
N ILE A 30 14.12 3.93 3.30
CA ILE A 30 14.26 2.61 3.95
C ILE A 30 14.81 1.53 3.04
N ALA A 31 14.38 1.49 1.78
CA ALA A 31 14.77 0.48 0.81
C ALA A 31 15.82 0.97 -0.20
N LEU A 32 16.35 2.17 -0.02
CA LEU A 32 17.43 2.70 -0.85
C LEU A 32 18.80 2.29 -0.32
N PRO A 33 19.82 2.17 -1.19
CA PRO A 33 21.19 1.86 -0.77
C PRO A 33 21.77 2.93 0.18
N GLU A 34 22.67 2.52 1.07
CA GLU A 34 23.40 3.44 1.98
C GLU A 34 24.19 4.51 1.22
N SER A 35 24.66 4.21 0.01
CA SER A 35 25.40 5.15 -0.84
C SER A 35 24.63 6.40 -1.24
N VAL A 36 23.28 6.35 -1.15
CA VAL A 36 22.39 7.50 -1.41
C VAL A 36 21.62 7.93 -0.15
N GLY A 37 22.12 7.54 1.03
CA GLY A 37 21.53 7.89 2.33
C GLY A 37 20.37 7.03 2.77
N GLY A 38 20.16 5.87 2.16
CA GLY A 38 19.14 4.89 2.56
C GLY A 38 19.64 3.87 3.58
N PHE A 39 18.80 2.88 3.89
CA PHE A 39 19.11 1.83 4.90
C PHE A 39 19.32 0.45 4.28
N GLY A 40 19.19 0.28 2.98
CA GLY A 40 19.40 -0.98 2.28
C GLY A 40 18.35 -2.06 2.61
N GLY A 41 17.17 -1.68 3.09
CA GLY A 41 16.08 -2.60 3.39
C GLY A 41 15.46 -3.22 2.14
N GLY A 42 14.69 -4.30 2.35
CA GLY A 42 14.00 -5.05 1.30
C GLY A 42 12.47 -4.97 1.41
N ALA A 43 11.81 -5.85 0.65
CA ALA A 43 10.34 -5.97 0.68
C ALA A 43 9.82 -6.34 2.08
N VAL A 44 10.61 -7.09 2.87
CA VAL A 44 10.28 -7.45 4.25
C VAL A 44 10.19 -6.20 5.14
N ASP A 45 11.14 -5.27 5.03
CA ASP A 45 11.14 -4.03 5.81
C ASP A 45 9.98 -3.11 5.40
N ILE A 46 9.72 -3.00 4.09
CA ILE A 46 8.56 -2.25 3.56
C ILE A 46 7.27 -2.79 4.14
N ALA A 47 7.07 -4.09 4.10
CA ALA A 47 5.85 -4.74 4.58
C ALA A 47 5.68 -4.59 6.10
N LEU A 48 6.77 -4.69 6.86
CA LEU A 48 6.76 -4.46 8.30
C LEU A 48 6.29 -3.03 8.62
N VAL A 49 6.83 -2.04 7.93
CA VAL A 49 6.41 -0.63 8.10
C VAL A 49 4.95 -0.44 7.69
N MET A 50 4.52 -1.03 6.57
CA MET A 50 3.12 -0.94 6.11
C MET A 50 2.13 -1.53 7.12
N ALA A 51 2.47 -2.66 7.77
CA ALA A 51 1.64 -3.25 8.80
C ALA A 51 1.44 -2.31 10.01
N GLU A 52 2.47 -1.54 10.38
CA GLU A 52 2.39 -0.57 11.48
C GLU A 52 1.71 0.74 11.04
N LEU A 53 1.92 1.19 9.80
CA LEU A 53 1.29 2.42 9.26
C LEU A 53 -0.20 2.25 8.96
N GLY A 54 -0.68 1.03 8.73
CA GLY A 54 -2.09 0.74 8.48
C GLY A 54 -3.01 1.30 9.56
N PRO A 55 -2.85 0.93 10.83
CA PRO A 55 -3.62 1.48 11.95
C PRO A 55 -3.53 3.01 12.10
N ALA A 56 -2.42 3.62 11.67
CA ALA A 56 -2.23 5.07 11.66
C ALA A 56 -2.86 5.76 10.43
N LEU A 57 -3.38 5.00 9.46
CA LEU A 57 -3.95 5.48 8.18
C LEU A 57 -2.97 6.34 7.36
N ALA A 58 -1.68 6.01 7.38
CA ALA A 58 -0.59 6.80 6.80
C ALA A 58 0.24 6.08 5.72
N GLY A 59 -0.18 4.86 5.29
CA GLY A 59 0.64 4.00 4.44
C GLY A 59 0.58 4.28 2.93
N ALA A 60 -0.52 4.87 2.42
CA ALA A 60 -0.77 4.92 0.98
C ALA A 60 0.28 5.68 0.17
N ASP A 61 0.58 6.91 0.56
CA ASP A 61 1.54 7.78 -0.12
C ASP A 61 2.97 7.30 0.08
N TRP A 62 3.25 6.80 1.29
CA TRP A 62 4.56 6.26 1.64
C TRP A 62 4.92 5.04 0.77
N LEU A 63 3.99 4.09 0.60
CA LEU A 63 4.21 2.91 -0.23
C LEU A 63 4.47 3.28 -1.70
N SER A 64 3.71 4.25 -2.23
CA SER A 64 3.89 4.75 -3.59
C SER A 64 5.30 5.31 -3.80
N HIS A 65 5.77 6.14 -2.85
CA HIS A 65 7.12 6.71 -2.87
C HIS A 65 8.21 5.64 -2.81
N VAL A 66 8.11 4.71 -1.86
CA VAL A 66 9.14 3.68 -1.67
C VAL A 66 9.18 2.73 -2.87
N ALA A 67 8.05 2.32 -3.42
CA ALA A 67 8.03 1.49 -4.62
C ALA A 67 8.70 2.20 -5.81
N ALA A 68 8.41 3.49 -6.02
CA ALA A 68 9.03 4.28 -7.07
C ALA A 68 10.54 4.43 -6.89
N THR A 69 10.99 4.71 -5.66
CA THR A 69 12.43 4.90 -5.36
C THR A 69 13.22 3.61 -5.53
N VAL A 70 12.66 2.46 -5.15
CA VAL A 70 13.26 1.14 -5.36
C VAL A 70 13.49 0.87 -6.85
N LEU A 71 12.50 1.15 -7.71
CA LEU A 71 12.65 0.97 -9.15
C LEU A 71 13.68 1.94 -9.72
N LEU A 72 13.58 3.22 -9.38
CA LEU A 72 14.53 4.24 -9.86
C LEU A 72 15.97 3.90 -9.48
N ALA A 73 16.21 3.48 -8.24
CA ALA A 73 17.54 3.08 -7.78
C ALA A 73 18.07 1.83 -8.49
N ARG A 74 17.19 0.91 -8.88
CA ARG A 74 17.55 -0.32 -9.60
C ARG A 74 18.02 -0.03 -11.03
N VAL A 75 17.33 0.86 -11.75
CA VAL A 75 17.63 1.14 -13.17
C VAL A 75 18.58 2.30 -13.36
N ALA A 76 18.62 3.24 -12.42
CA ALA A 76 19.44 4.42 -12.47
C ALA A 76 20.09 4.73 -11.10
N PRO A 77 21.02 3.86 -10.59
CA PRO A 77 21.58 3.97 -9.24
C PRO A 77 22.36 5.26 -9.00
N GLY A 78 22.79 5.95 -10.07
CA GLY A 78 23.45 7.26 -10.01
C GLY A 78 22.52 8.44 -10.24
N HIS A 79 21.20 8.25 -10.27
CA HIS A 79 20.27 9.36 -10.54
C HIS A 79 20.35 10.44 -9.45
N PRO A 80 20.52 11.74 -9.82
CA PRO A 80 20.79 12.81 -8.85
C PRO A 80 19.66 13.03 -7.84
N ALA A 81 18.43 12.68 -8.17
CA ALA A 81 17.30 12.84 -7.26
C ALA A 81 17.28 11.82 -6.11
N LEU A 82 18.03 10.70 -6.17
CA LEU A 82 17.95 9.63 -5.16
C LEU A 82 18.29 10.11 -3.75
N GLY A 83 19.26 11.03 -3.59
CA GLY A 83 19.58 11.60 -2.29
C GLY A 83 18.42 12.40 -1.68
N ASP A 84 17.80 13.27 -2.47
CA ASP A 84 16.64 14.06 -2.03
C ASP A 84 15.40 13.18 -1.76
N LEU A 85 15.20 12.15 -2.59
CA LEU A 85 14.12 11.17 -2.39
C LEU A 85 14.35 10.33 -1.12
N SER A 86 15.60 9.91 -0.86
CA SER A 86 15.98 9.21 0.37
C SER A 86 15.75 10.05 1.62
N ALA A 87 16.09 11.32 1.56
CA ALA A 87 15.86 12.28 2.64
C ALA A 87 14.39 12.69 2.80
N GLY A 88 13.53 12.37 1.81
CA GLY A 88 12.14 12.78 1.77
C GLY A 88 11.92 14.27 1.51
N SER A 89 12.96 15.02 1.10
CA SER A 89 12.89 16.43 0.70
C SER A 89 12.24 16.60 -0.67
N ARG A 90 12.27 15.54 -1.52
CA ARG A 90 11.49 15.38 -2.74
C ARG A 90 10.61 14.14 -2.64
N ARG A 91 9.50 14.17 -3.36
CA ARG A 91 8.54 13.05 -3.38
C ARG A 91 8.40 12.52 -4.80
N ILE A 92 8.21 11.20 -4.90
CA ILE A 92 7.93 10.53 -6.16
C ILE A 92 6.71 9.62 -5.97
N ALA A 93 5.83 9.59 -6.98
CA ALA A 93 4.72 8.65 -6.99
C ALA A 93 4.86 7.69 -8.17
N ILE A 94 4.44 6.44 -7.96
CA ILE A 94 4.46 5.43 -9.01
C ILE A 94 3.08 5.29 -9.67
N ILE A 95 3.08 5.14 -10.99
CA ILE A 95 1.92 4.85 -11.81
C ILE A 95 2.16 3.49 -12.47
N CYS A 96 1.46 2.49 -11.99
CA CYS A 96 1.46 1.13 -12.52
C CYS A 96 0.06 0.52 -12.36
N THR A 97 -0.22 -0.63 -12.93
CA THR A 97 -1.57 -1.23 -12.91
C THR A 97 -2.11 -1.48 -11.50
N ALA A 98 -1.24 -1.74 -10.53
CA ALA A 98 -1.64 -1.87 -9.12
C ALA A 98 -1.88 -0.52 -8.41
N SER A 99 -1.41 0.60 -8.96
CA SER A 99 -1.52 1.91 -8.29
C SER A 99 -2.57 2.83 -8.88
N THR A 100 -3.16 2.47 -10.01
CA THR A 100 -4.17 3.29 -10.71
C THR A 100 -5.29 2.45 -11.30
N ALA A 101 -6.47 3.04 -11.42
CA ALA A 101 -7.61 2.40 -12.08
C ALA A 101 -7.59 2.52 -13.60
N ALA A 102 -6.74 3.40 -14.16
CA ALA A 102 -6.54 3.55 -15.61
C ALA A 102 -5.08 3.89 -15.88
N MET A 103 -4.48 3.22 -16.89
CA MET A 103 -3.11 3.50 -17.34
C MET A 103 -3.13 4.41 -18.56
N PRO A 104 -2.21 5.40 -18.66
CA PRO A 104 -2.01 6.14 -19.90
C PRO A 104 -1.39 5.24 -20.96
N VAL A 105 -1.64 5.58 -22.23
CA VAL A 105 -1.02 4.90 -23.38
C VAL A 105 0.38 5.47 -23.59
N VAL A 106 1.36 4.59 -23.69
CA VAL A 106 2.76 4.92 -24.02
C VAL A 106 3.06 4.39 -25.42
N ASP A 107 3.49 5.27 -26.32
CA ASP A 107 3.85 4.93 -27.69
C ASP A 107 5.05 5.77 -28.15
N GLY A 108 6.20 5.14 -28.39
CA GLY A 108 7.42 5.79 -28.88
C GLY A 108 7.90 6.99 -28.06
N GLY A 109 7.65 6.99 -26.73
CA GLY A 109 7.97 8.11 -25.83
C GLY A 109 6.89 9.19 -25.73
N LEU A 110 5.79 9.05 -26.48
CA LEU A 110 4.57 9.83 -26.29
C LEU A 110 3.77 9.20 -25.14
N VAL A 111 3.25 10.03 -24.22
CA VAL A 111 2.33 9.57 -23.17
C VAL A 111 1.03 10.34 -23.28
N ARG A 112 -0.07 9.62 -23.49
CA ARG A 112 -1.42 10.20 -23.64
C ARG A 112 -2.43 9.45 -22.81
N GLY A 113 -3.44 10.17 -22.33
CA GLY A 113 -4.52 9.61 -21.55
C GLY A 113 -4.44 10.00 -20.08
N SER A 114 -4.95 9.15 -19.20
CA SER A 114 -5.07 9.47 -17.78
C SER A 114 -4.66 8.31 -16.89
N ALA A 115 -4.16 8.64 -15.71
CA ALA A 115 -4.08 7.74 -14.57
C ALA A 115 -5.03 8.26 -13.49
N THR A 116 -5.80 7.39 -12.85
CA THR A 116 -6.81 7.80 -11.88
C THR A 116 -6.53 7.25 -10.50
N LEU A 117 -6.84 8.04 -9.48
CA LEU A 117 -6.70 7.68 -8.06
C LEU A 117 -5.27 7.29 -7.65
N VAL A 118 -4.27 7.94 -8.22
CA VAL A 118 -2.85 7.66 -7.93
C VAL A 118 -2.50 8.19 -6.54
N ALA A 119 -2.17 7.27 -5.63
CA ALA A 119 -1.74 7.62 -4.28
C ALA A 119 -0.38 8.31 -4.29
N GLY A 120 -0.22 9.35 -3.48
CA GLY A 120 1.01 10.13 -3.37
C GLY A 120 1.26 11.12 -4.50
N ALA A 121 0.50 11.06 -5.60
CA ALA A 121 0.70 11.95 -6.75
C ALA A 121 0.32 13.41 -6.46
N ALA A 122 -0.60 13.66 -5.53
CA ALA A 122 -1.06 15.01 -5.21
C ALA A 122 0.06 15.95 -4.71
N GLU A 123 1.11 15.39 -4.13
CA GLU A 123 2.25 16.14 -3.60
C GLU A 123 3.59 15.61 -4.12
N ALA A 124 3.58 14.91 -5.25
CA ALA A 124 4.78 14.39 -5.87
C ALA A 124 5.49 15.47 -6.70
N ASP A 125 6.83 15.51 -6.63
CA ASP A 125 7.70 16.29 -7.52
C ASP A 125 8.01 15.52 -8.81
N LEU A 126 7.97 14.18 -8.72
CA LEU A 126 8.28 13.26 -9.80
C LEU A 126 7.21 12.18 -9.90
N LEU A 127 6.96 11.69 -11.11
CA LEU A 127 6.11 10.55 -11.41
C LEU A 127 6.94 9.48 -12.10
N LEU A 128 6.86 8.24 -11.64
CA LEU A 128 7.46 7.08 -12.28
C LEU A 128 6.35 6.28 -12.94
N LEU A 129 6.26 6.32 -14.26
CA LEU A 129 5.29 5.56 -15.04
C LEU A 129 5.89 4.22 -15.42
N ALA A 130 5.37 3.14 -14.86
CA ALA A 130 5.76 1.77 -15.12
C ALA A 130 4.66 1.05 -15.91
N SER A 131 4.86 0.93 -17.22
CA SER A 131 4.00 0.20 -18.15
C SER A 131 4.72 -1.02 -18.70
N ASP A 132 3.98 -1.85 -19.46
CA ASP A 132 4.54 -3.03 -20.11
C ASP A 132 5.56 -2.68 -21.23
N ASP A 133 5.47 -1.46 -21.77
CA ASP A 133 6.29 -1.02 -22.90
C ASP A 133 7.46 -0.14 -22.48
N ALA A 134 7.32 0.63 -21.39
CA ALA A 134 8.34 1.58 -20.97
C ALA A 134 8.27 1.91 -19.48
N LEU A 135 9.43 2.19 -18.89
CA LEU A 135 9.59 2.85 -17.59
C LEU A 135 10.04 4.29 -17.85
N LEU A 136 9.19 5.24 -17.48
CA LEU A 136 9.40 6.66 -17.74
C LEU A 136 9.44 7.47 -16.44
N LEU A 137 10.41 8.37 -16.31
CA LEU A 137 10.44 9.36 -15.24
C LEU A 137 9.96 10.72 -15.78
N VAL A 138 8.96 11.29 -15.11
CA VAL A 138 8.26 12.52 -15.52
C VAL A 138 8.30 13.51 -14.36
N ALA A 139 8.51 14.80 -14.65
CA ALA A 139 8.27 15.86 -13.67
C ALA A 139 6.75 16.00 -13.42
N ALA A 140 6.35 16.08 -12.16
CA ALA A 140 4.94 16.18 -11.80
C ALA A 140 4.38 17.61 -11.97
N ASP A 141 5.27 18.61 -12.01
CA ASP A 141 4.96 20.00 -12.25
C ASP A 141 5.03 20.34 -13.75
N GLY A 142 4.14 21.17 -14.23
CA GLY A 142 4.15 21.70 -15.59
C GLY A 142 2.84 21.53 -16.35
N ASP A 143 2.74 22.24 -17.48
CA ASP A 143 1.53 22.33 -18.32
C ASP A 143 1.13 21.01 -19.03
N LYS A 144 1.94 19.97 -18.87
CA LYS A 144 1.80 18.70 -19.59
C LYS A 144 1.23 17.55 -18.76
N VAL A 145 1.15 17.77 -17.44
CA VAL A 145 0.55 16.85 -16.46
C VAL A 145 -0.49 17.61 -15.66
N GLU A 146 -1.74 17.50 -16.08
CA GLU A 146 -2.84 18.09 -15.32
C GLU A 146 -3.16 17.20 -14.11
N GLN A 147 -3.27 17.81 -12.93
CA GLN A 147 -3.57 17.08 -11.71
C GLN A 147 -4.90 17.53 -11.11
N ARG A 148 -5.73 16.56 -10.71
CA ARG A 148 -6.96 16.80 -9.97
C ARG A 148 -6.96 15.97 -8.68
N HIS A 149 -6.87 16.65 -7.54
CA HIS A 149 -6.87 16.00 -6.23
C HIS A 149 -8.24 15.37 -5.91
N ARG A 150 -8.22 14.21 -5.26
CA ARG A 150 -9.39 13.45 -4.82
C ARG A 150 -9.25 13.10 -3.35
N ILE A 151 -10.25 13.47 -2.57
CA ILE A 151 -10.38 12.97 -1.20
C ILE A 151 -11.15 11.65 -1.28
N MET A 152 -10.53 10.59 -0.81
CA MET A 152 -11.10 9.26 -0.79
C MET A 152 -12.01 9.06 0.42
N HIS A 153 -12.88 8.03 0.38
CA HIS A 153 -13.82 7.76 1.47
C HIS A 153 -13.15 7.33 2.79
N ASP A 154 -11.89 6.89 2.73
CA ASP A 154 -11.04 6.58 3.90
C ASP A 154 -10.27 7.80 4.41
N GLY A 155 -10.46 8.98 3.79
CA GLY A 155 -9.80 10.23 4.13
C GLY A 155 -8.43 10.42 3.50
N SER A 156 -7.89 9.44 2.77
CA SER A 156 -6.64 9.59 2.03
C SER A 156 -6.82 10.54 0.83
N VAL A 157 -5.71 11.13 0.37
CA VAL A 157 -5.69 11.99 -0.81
C VAL A 157 -5.00 11.25 -1.95
N SER A 158 -5.63 11.24 -3.12
CA SER A 158 -5.08 10.74 -4.36
C SER A 158 -5.18 11.80 -5.44
N ALA A 159 -4.57 11.60 -6.60
CA ALA A 159 -4.77 12.48 -7.75
C ALA A 159 -5.20 11.70 -9.00
N ASP A 160 -6.09 12.32 -9.77
CA ASP A 160 -6.26 11.97 -11.18
C ASP A 160 -5.27 12.80 -11.99
N LEU A 161 -4.59 12.16 -12.92
CA LEU A 161 -3.56 12.75 -13.76
C LEU A 161 -3.98 12.64 -15.23
N ALA A 162 -3.85 13.71 -16.00
CA ALA A 162 -3.99 13.68 -17.46
C ALA A 162 -2.66 14.07 -18.11
N PHE A 163 -2.23 13.26 -19.08
CA PHE A 163 -0.92 13.38 -19.73
C PHE A 163 -1.05 13.84 -21.16
N THR A 164 -0.20 14.80 -21.55
CA THR A 164 0.03 15.28 -22.92
C THR A 164 1.52 15.38 -23.22
N LEU A 165 2.28 14.34 -22.88
CA LEU A 165 3.73 14.34 -23.04
C LEU A 165 4.12 13.99 -24.47
N GLN A 166 5.10 14.73 -25.01
CA GLN A 166 5.76 14.48 -26.28
C GLN A 166 7.14 13.83 -26.03
N GLN A 167 7.76 13.39 -27.10
CA GLN A 167 9.12 12.85 -27.04
C GLN A 167 10.09 13.91 -26.47
N GLY A 168 10.81 13.55 -25.40
CA GLY A 168 11.72 14.43 -24.66
C GLY A 168 11.11 15.09 -23.42
N ASP A 169 9.80 14.97 -23.17
CA ASP A 169 9.17 15.47 -21.93
C ASP A 169 9.30 14.50 -20.76
N ALA A 170 9.69 13.26 -21.06
CA ALA A 170 9.97 12.23 -20.08
C ALA A 170 11.34 11.62 -20.29
N VAL A 171 11.98 11.14 -19.23
CA VAL A 171 13.23 10.38 -19.31
C VAL A 171 12.89 8.90 -19.41
N LEU A 172 13.26 8.27 -20.51
CA LEU A 172 13.15 6.82 -20.69
C LEU A 172 14.24 6.14 -19.84
N LEU A 173 13.83 5.30 -18.90
CA LEU A 173 14.72 4.56 -18.00
C LEU A 173 14.91 3.09 -18.43
N ALA A 174 13.87 2.46 -18.96
CA ALA A 174 13.89 1.11 -19.51
C ALA A 174 12.77 0.96 -20.56
N ASP A 175 12.92 0.01 -21.48
CA ASP A 175 11.91 -0.33 -22.49
C ASP A 175 11.77 -1.85 -22.68
N GLY A 176 10.77 -2.27 -23.46
CA GLY A 176 10.53 -3.67 -23.83
C GLY A 176 10.42 -4.63 -22.64
N ASP A 177 11.09 -5.77 -22.74
CA ASP A 177 11.01 -6.83 -21.71
C ASP A 177 11.55 -6.40 -20.35
N GLU A 178 12.54 -5.50 -20.31
CA GLU A 178 13.05 -4.95 -19.06
C GLU A 178 11.98 -4.07 -18.37
N ALA A 179 11.33 -3.19 -19.12
CA ALA A 179 10.26 -2.35 -18.57
C ALA A 179 9.10 -3.18 -18.04
N ARG A 180 8.69 -4.23 -18.79
CA ARG A 180 7.65 -5.17 -18.36
C ARG A 180 8.02 -5.87 -17.06
N ALA A 181 9.23 -6.40 -16.94
CA ALA A 181 9.70 -7.07 -15.74
C ALA A 181 9.72 -6.13 -14.52
N LEU A 182 10.08 -4.86 -14.72
CA LEU A 182 10.06 -3.82 -13.69
C LEU A 182 8.64 -3.42 -13.30
N ALA A 183 7.72 -3.30 -14.26
CA ALA A 183 6.31 -3.03 -14.00
C ALA A 183 5.65 -4.17 -13.20
N ASP A 184 5.92 -5.40 -13.58
CA ASP A 184 5.47 -6.60 -12.85
C ASP A 184 6.00 -6.64 -11.43
N TYR A 185 7.29 -6.32 -11.24
CA TYR A 185 7.86 -6.24 -9.91
C TYR A 185 7.23 -5.13 -9.07
N ALA A 186 7.01 -3.95 -9.65
CA ALA A 186 6.36 -2.83 -8.96
C ALA A 186 4.93 -3.18 -8.53
N ASN A 187 4.17 -3.80 -9.42
CA ASN A 187 2.81 -4.27 -9.13
C ASN A 187 2.81 -5.24 -7.94
N ASP A 188 3.70 -6.21 -7.95
CA ASP A 188 3.81 -7.22 -6.88
C ASP A 188 4.23 -6.60 -5.55
N LEU A 189 5.19 -5.69 -5.55
CA LEU A 189 5.65 -4.97 -4.36
C LEU A 189 4.52 -4.14 -3.73
N ILE A 190 3.76 -3.41 -4.55
CA ILE A 190 2.63 -2.61 -4.08
C ILE A 190 1.52 -3.49 -3.53
N LEU A 191 1.17 -4.58 -4.23
CA LEU A 191 0.13 -5.49 -3.77
C LEU A 191 0.51 -6.18 -2.46
N ALA A 192 1.76 -6.65 -2.32
CA ALA A 192 2.26 -7.25 -1.09
C ALA A 192 2.29 -6.23 0.07
N GLY A 193 2.74 -5.00 -0.18
CA GLY A 193 2.71 -3.92 0.81
C GLY A 193 1.29 -3.57 1.27
N ARG A 194 0.33 -3.53 0.37
CA ARG A 194 -1.09 -3.34 0.69
C ARG A 194 -1.69 -4.51 1.48
N CYS A 195 -1.29 -5.76 1.18
CA CYS A 195 -1.68 -6.90 1.98
C CYS A 195 -1.17 -6.77 3.42
N ALA A 196 0.08 -6.34 3.61
CA ALA A 196 0.65 -6.09 4.93
C ALA A 196 -0.10 -4.97 5.69
N GLU A 197 -0.44 -3.87 5.01
CA GLU A 197 -1.28 -2.80 5.57
C GLU A 197 -2.63 -3.32 6.04
N ALA A 198 -3.30 -4.11 5.21
CA ALA A 198 -4.60 -4.71 5.53
C ALA A 198 -4.52 -5.67 6.73
N VAL A 199 -3.44 -6.45 6.86
CA VAL A 199 -3.19 -7.30 8.02
C VAL A 199 -3.06 -6.45 9.30
N GLY A 200 -2.30 -5.35 9.27
CA GLY A 200 -2.18 -4.42 10.40
C GLY A 200 -3.53 -3.81 10.80
N LEU A 201 -4.34 -3.40 9.82
CA LEU A 201 -5.71 -2.90 10.06
C LEU A 201 -6.61 -3.96 10.69
N MET A 202 -6.56 -5.21 10.21
CA MET A 202 -7.34 -6.32 10.78
C MET A 202 -6.92 -6.62 12.21
N GLN A 203 -5.62 -6.63 12.51
CA GLN A 203 -5.10 -6.81 13.88
C GLN A 203 -5.65 -5.73 14.80
N ARG A 204 -5.66 -4.48 14.37
CA ARG A 204 -6.20 -3.36 15.15
C ARG A 204 -7.71 -3.50 15.37
N MET A 205 -8.50 -3.80 14.34
CA MET A 205 -9.94 -4.01 14.46
C MET A 205 -10.29 -5.17 15.42
N ILE A 206 -9.50 -6.24 15.41
CA ILE A 206 -9.67 -7.37 16.34
C ILE A 206 -9.35 -6.95 17.78
N ALA A 207 -8.24 -6.26 18.00
CA ALA A 207 -7.85 -5.78 19.34
C ALA A 207 -8.93 -4.87 19.92
N ASP A 208 -9.39 -3.87 19.17
CA ASP A 208 -10.47 -2.96 19.58
C ASP A 208 -11.77 -3.72 19.91
N SER A 209 -12.09 -4.76 19.11
CA SER A 209 -13.27 -5.60 19.33
C SER A 209 -13.16 -6.45 20.60
N VAL A 210 -11.99 -7.01 20.88
CA VAL A 210 -11.74 -7.80 22.10
C VAL A 210 -11.86 -6.90 23.34
N ASP A 211 -11.29 -5.71 23.31
CA ASP A 211 -11.40 -4.73 24.39
C ASP A 211 -12.85 -4.33 24.62
N TYR A 212 -13.60 -4.04 23.57
CA TYR A 212 -15.02 -3.71 23.67
C TYR A 212 -15.85 -4.84 24.26
N LEU A 213 -15.61 -6.09 23.85
CA LEU A 213 -16.28 -7.27 24.37
C LEU A 213 -16.02 -7.45 25.89
N GLY A 214 -14.85 -7.07 26.37
CA GLY A 214 -14.49 -7.11 27.80
C GLY A 214 -15.13 -6.01 28.64
N GLN A 215 -15.31 -4.82 28.07
CA GLN A 215 -15.78 -3.63 28.78
C GLN A 215 -17.31 -3.46 28.72
N ARG A 216 -17.94 -3.75 27.58
CA ARG A 216 -19.37 -3.56 27.38
C ARG A 216 -20.18 -4.56 28.20
N LYS A 217 -21.10 -4.06 29.05
CA LYS A 217 -21.99 -4.88 29.86
C LYS A 217 -23.42 -4.83 29.32
N GLN A 218 -24.05 -5.98 29.18
CA GLN A 218 -25.47 -6.17 28.89
C GLN A 218 -25.96 -7.41 29.62
N PHE A 219 -27.25 -7.45 29.98
CA PHE A 219 -27.86 -8.57 30.71
C PHE A 219 -27.09 -8.96 31.99
N GLY A 220 -26.53 -7.97 32.69
CA GLY A 220 -25.82 -8.13 33.95
C GLY A 220 -24.38 -8.67 33.84
N THR A 221 -23.83 -8.83 32.63
CA THR A 221 -22.47 -9.36 32.43
C THR A 221 -21.75 -8.67 31.26
N ALA A 222 -20.43 -8.84 31.17
CA ALA A 222 -19.67 -8.44 29.97
C ALA A 222 -20.15 -9.26 28.77
N ILE A 223 -20.35 -8.59 27.61
CA ILE A 223 -20.89 -9.25 26.43
C ILE A 223 -19.94 -10.31 25.86
N GLY A 224 -18.65 -10.23 26.12
CA GLY A 224 -17.65 -11.26 25.77
C GLY A 224 -17.85 -12.60 26.47
N ARG A 225 -18.79 -12.71 27.43
CA ARG A 225 -19.19 -14.01 28.00
C ARG A 225 -20.16 -14.80 27.12
N PHE A 226 -20.82 -14.13 26.16
CA PHE A 226 -21.74 -14.84 25.24
C PHE A 226 -20.95 -15.64 24.21
N GLN A 227 -21.27 -16.93 24.11
CA GLN A 227 -20.57 -17.88 23.23
C GLN A 227 -20.56 -17.44 21.78
N SER A 228 -21.69 -16.91 21.26
CA SER A 228 -21.79 -16.42 19.89
C SER A 228 -20.80 -15.32 19.54
N LEU A 229 -20.53 -14.39 20.48
CA LEU A 229 -19.56 -13.32 20.28
C LEU A 229 -18.10 -13.81 20.39
N ARG A 230 -17.86 -14.79 21.26
CA ARG A 230 -16.55 -15.46 21.36
C ARG A 230 -16.21 -16.23 20.09
N HIS A 231 -17.17 -16.95 19.50
CA HIS A 231 -16.98 -17.65 18.23
C HIS A 231 -16.70 -16.67 17.11
N ARG A 232 -17.45 -15.56 17.05
CA ARG A 232 -17.19 -14.49 16.07
C ARG A 232 -15.77 -13.92 16.19
N GLY A 233 -15.30 -13.66 17.40
CA GLY A 233 -13.91 -13.21 17.64
C GLY A 233 -12.88 -14.26 17.21
N ALA A 234 -13.15 -15.55 17.43
CA ALA A 234 -12.29 -16.63 16.96
C ALA A 234 -12.24 -16.71 15.43
N ASP A 235 -13.38 -16.56 14.75
CA ASP A 235 -13.46 -16.55 13.28
C ASP A 235 -12.69 -15.37 12.69
N MET A 236 -12.80 -14.18 13.30
CA MET A 236 -11.99 -13.00 12.92
C MET A 236 -10.50 -13.31 13.03
N GLN A 237 -10.06 -13.88 14.14
CA GLN A 237 -8.67 -14.23 14.38
C GLN A 237 -8.14 -15.25 13.37
N LEU A 238 -8.91 -16.29 13.08
CA LEU A 238 -8.55 -17.33 12.09
C LEU A 238 -8.42 -16.74 10.68
N ALA A 239 -9.37 -15.89 10.25
CA ALA A 239 -9.32 -15.24 8.95
C ALA A 239 -8.06 -14.35 8.83
N MET A 240 -7.79 -13.52 9.84
CA MET A 240 -6.60 -12.67 9.87
C MET A 240 -5.30 -13.49 9.85
N MET A 241 -5.20 -14.59 10.61
CA MET A 241 -4.00 -15.42 10.64
C MET A 241 -3.69 -16.08 9.29
N LYS A 242 -4.71 -16.55 8.56
CA LYS A 242 -4.57 -17.11 7.22
C LYS A 242 -4.07 -16.03 6.24
N ALA A 243 -4.69 -14.85 6.28
CA ALA A 243 -4.28 -13.71 5.47
C ALA A 243 -2.84 -13.27 5.77
N ALA A 244 -2.44 -13.22 7.04
CA ALA A 244 -1.09 -12.89 7.47
C ALA A 244 -0.06 -13.89 6.93
N ALA A 245 -0.34 -15.20 7.06
CA ALA A 245 0.56 -16.26 6.58
C ALA A 245 0.79 -16.18 5.06
N LEU A 246 -0.26 -15.99 4.25
CA LEU A 246 -0.10 -15.82 2.80
C LEU A 246 0.57 -14.49 2.44
N THR A 247 0.33 -13.43 3.22
CA THR A 247 1.03 -12.15 3.04
C THR A 247 2.54 -12.32 3.29
N GLU A 248 2.94 -13.03 4.32
CA GLU A 248 4.36 -13.33 4.58
C GLU A 248 5.01 -14.10 3.43
N VAL A 249 4.32 -15.11 2.88
CA VAL A 249 4.80 -15.86 1.70
C VAL A 249 4.96 -14.92 0.49
N ALA A 250 3.99 -14.05 0.25
CA ALA A 250 4.05 -13.07 -0.85
C ALA A 250 5.23 -12.09 -0.70
N ILE A 251 5.45 -11.57 0.52
CA ILE A 251 6.54 -10.64 0.81
C ILE A 251 7.91 -11.31 0.57
N VAL A 252 8.09 -12.52 1.05
CA VAL A 252 9.33 -13.29 0.84
C VAL A 252 9.56 -13.55 -0.65
N ALA A 253 8.51 -13.91 -1.39
CA ALA A 253 8.59 -14.11 -2.83
C ALA A 253 8.96 -12.84 -3.60
N VAL A 254 8.44 -11.68 -3.19
CA VAL A 254 8.82 -10.37 -3.75
C VAL A 254 10.28 -10.03 -3.43
N ASP A 255 10.72 -10.27 -2.21
CA ASP A 255 12.08 -9.98 -1.75
C ASP A 255 13.12 -10.84 -2.50
N GLN A 256 12.83 -12.12 -2.70
CA GLN A 256 13.69 -13.06 -3.42
C GLN A 256 13.63 -12.92 -4.95
N GLY A 257 12.56 -12.35 -5.51
CA GLY A 257 12.39 -12.17 -6.95
C GLY A 257 12.20 -13.48 -7.74
N GLY A 258 11.73 -14.55 -7.08
CA GLY A 258 11.54 -15.87 -7.68
C GLY A 258 10.37 -15.96 -8.68
N PRO A 259 10.28 -17.07 -9.45
CA PRO A 259 9.22 -17.29 -10.45
C PRO A 259 7.82 -17.37 -9.81
N ASP A 260 7.74 -17.85 -8.57
CA ASP A 260 6.47 -18.03 -7.85
C ASP A 260 5.90 -16.72 -7.26
N ARG A 261 6.59 -15.60 -7.46
CA ARG A 261 6.20 -14.28 -6.93
C ARG A 261 4.77 -13.90 -7.30
N ALA A 262 4.43 -14.01 -8.58
CA ALA A 262 3.10 -13.66 -9.09
C ALA A 262 1.99 -14.50 -8.45
N GLN A 263 2.25 -15.81 -8.29
CA GLN A 263 1.33 -16.75 -7.66
C GLN A 263 1.13 -16.42 -6.18
N ALA A 264 2.23 -16.23 -5.43
CA ALA A 264 2.19 -15.94 -4.01
C ALA A 264 1.45 -14.63 -3.70
N VAL A 265 1.73 -13.56 -4.48
CA VAL A 265 1.05 -12.25 -4.34
C VAL A 265 -0.44 -12.38 -4.66
N SER A 266 -0.81 -13.11 -5.71
CA SER A 266 -2.22 -13.30 -6.06
C SER A 266 -2.97 -14.11 -4.99
N ALA A 267 -2.36 -15.14 -4.41
CA ALA A 267 -2.93 -15.89 -3.29
C ALA A 267 -3.17 -14.99 -2.07
N ALA A 268 -2.19 -14.14 -1.72
CA ALA A 268 -2.31 -13.18 -0.63
C ALA A 268 -3.45 -12.19 -0.87
N CYS A 269 -3.57 -11.59 -2.07
CA CYS A 269 -4.64 -10.65 -2.40
C CYS A 269 -6.03 -11.29 -2.26
N ILE A 270 -6.19 -12.54 -2.69
CA ILE A 270 -7.47 -13.27 -2.57
C ILE A 270 -7.83 -13.48 -1.10
N GLU A 271 -6.91 -14.05 -0.30
CA GLU A 271 -7.19 -14.37 1.11
C GLU A 271 -7.37 -13.10 1.96
N VAL A 272 -6.55 -12.06 1.74
CA VAL A 272 -6.70 -10.76 2.41
C VAL A 272 -8.04 -10.13 2.07
N GLY A 273 -8.49 -10.20 0.82
CA GLY A 273 -9.80 -9.68 0.41
C GLY A 273 -10.97 -10.36 1.14
N ASP A 274 -10.92 -11.68 1.28
CA ASP A 274 -11.91 -12.46 2.01
C ASP A 274 -11.85 -12.17 3.53
N ALA A 275 -10.63 -12.11 4.11
CA ALA A 275 -10.42 -11.86 5.53
C ALA A 275 -10.86 -10.44 5.97
N VAL A 276 -10.57 -9.41 5.17
CA VAL A 276 -10.99 -8.01 5.44
C VAL A 276 -12.50 -7.93 5.62
N ARG A 277 -13.26 -8.62 4.77
CA ARG A 277 -14.72 -8.64 4.88
C ARG A 277 -15.17 -9.33 6.17
N ILE A 278 -14.64 -10.52 6.48
CA ILE A 278 -14.99 -11.27 7.69
C ILE A 278 -14.66 -10.44 8.95
N VAL A 279 -13.47 -9.89 9.03
CA VAL A 279 -13.01 -9.13 10.20
C VAL A 279 -13.77 -7.81 10.33
N GLY A 280 -13.89 -7.04 9.24
CA GLY A 280 -14.51 -5.71 9.29
C GLY A 280 -16.01 -5.77 9.59
N GLU A 281 -16.77 -6.64 8.90
CA GLU A 281 -18.20 -6.82 9.15
C GLU A 281 -18.47 -7.36 10.57
N SER A 282 -17.62 -8.28 11.05
CA SER A 282 -17.72 -8.80 12.42
C SER A 282 -17.41 -7.75 13.47
N ALA A 283 -16.38 -6.92 13.24
CA ALA A 283 -16.03 -5.83 14.14
C ALA A 283 -17.16 -4.80 14.24
N VAL A 284 -17.71 -4.37 13.11
CA VAL A 284 -18.88 -3.45 13.09
C VAL A 284 -20.07 -4.08 13.83
N GLN A 285 -20.36 -5.36 13.60
CA GLN A 285 -21.46 -6.05 14.28
C GLN A 285 -21.25 -6.16 15.79
N ILE A 286 -20.02 -6.39 16.27
CA ILE A 286 -19.68 -6.45 17.70
C ILE A 286 -19.92 -5.10 18.37
N HIS A 287 -19.53 -4.00 17.73
CA HIS A 287 -19.69 -2.64 18.27
C HIS A 287 -21.13 -2.09 18.11
N GLY A 288 -21.93 -2.71 17.22
CA GLY A 288 -23.30 -2.28 16.92
C GLY A 288 -23.33 -0.86 16.35
N ALA A 289 -24.32 -0.05 16.74
CA ALA A 289 -24.48 1.31 16.25
C ALA A 289 -23.23 2.19 16.43
N MET A 290 -22.47 2.00 17.49
CA MET A 290 -21.22 2.73 17.73
C MET A 290 -20.13 2.43 16.69
N GLY A 291 -20.11 1.25 16.11
CA GLY A 291 -19.16 0.87 15.04
C GLY A 291 -19.38 1.63 13.73
N LEU A 292 -20.50 2.32 13.59
CA LEU A 292 -20.86 3.14 12.43
C LEU A 292 -20.65 4.66 12.66
N THR A 293 -20.29 5.07 13.87
CA THR A 293 -20.05 6.47 14.22
C THR A 293 -18.60 6.87 14.01
N GLU A 294 -18.35 8.16 13.83
CA GLU A 294 -16.98 8.72 13.74
C GLU A 294 -16.27 8.79 15.10
N GLU A 295 -16.96 8.47 16.19
CA GLU A 295 -16.39 8.46 17.53
C GLU A 295 -15.35 7.33 17.73
N LEU A 296 -15.48 6.24 16.95
CA LEU A 296 -14.54 5.13 16.96
C LEU A 296 -13.69 5.12 15.69
N SER A 297 -12.39 4.90 15.86
CA SER A 297 -11.45 4.71 14.74
C SER A 297 -11.78 3.50 13.85
N LEU A 298 -12.59 2.57 14.35
CA LEU A 298 -13.00 1.34 13.67
C LEU A 298 -13.57 1.61 12.26
N GLY A 299 -14.44 2.61 12.13
CA GLY A 299 -15.03 2.99 10.84
C GLY A 299 -13.99 3.42 9.82
N GLY A 300 -12.98 4.19 10.26
CA GLY A 300 -11.85 4.61 9.43
C GLY A 300 -10.98 3.42 8.99
N HIS A 301 -10.65 2.53 9.93
CA HIS A 301 -9.86 1.32 9.64
C HIS A 301 -10.57 0.41 8.64
N PHE A 302 -11.87 0.17 8.79
CA PHE A 302 -12.63 -0.67 7.86
C PHE A 302 -12.78 -0.01 6.49
N LYS A 303 -13.06 1.29 6.40
CA LYS A 303 -13.08 2.03 5.14
C LYS A 303 -11.73 1.92 4.41
N ARG A 304 -10.61 2.08 5.13
CA ARG A 304 -9.28 1.92 4.55
C ARG A 304 -9.03 0.50 4.05
N ALA A 305 -9.37 -0.51 4.85
CA ALA A 305 -9.21 -1.91 4.44
C ALA A 305 -10.04 -2.24 3.18
N LEU A 306 -11.28 -1.72 3.06
CA LEU A 306 -12.09 -1.86 1.85
C LEU A 306 -11.48 -1.13 0.65
N ALA A 307 -10.89 0.05 0.83
CA ALA A 307 -10.19 0.77 -0.23
C ALA A 307 -8.99 -0.03 -0.74
N ILE A 308 -8.23 -0.67 0.16
CA ILE A 308 -7.12 -1.56 -0.21
C ILE A 308 -7.63 -2.73 -1.06
N VAL A 309 -8.70 -3.41 -0.63
CA VAL A 309 -9.27 -4.54 -1.37
C VAL A 309 -9.79 -4.11 -2.74
N ALA A 310 -10.42 -2.94 -2.84
CA ALA A 310 -10.86 -2.39 -4.13
C ALA A 310 -9.67 -2.11 -5.07
N ALA A 311 -8.54 -1.70 -4.52
CA ALA A 311 -7.33 -1.43 -5.29
C ALA A 311 -6.52 -2.69 -5.69
N PHE A 312 -6.87 -3.88 -5.18
CA PHE A 312 -6.30 -5.15 -5.70
C PHE A 312 -6.78 -5.44 -7.12
N GLY A 313 -7.89 -4.86 -7.54
CA GLY A 313 -8.55 -5.22 -8.78
C GLY A 313 -9.48 -6.43 -8.64
N PRO A 314 -9.97 -6.98 -9.76
CA PRO A 314 -10.96 -8.03 -9.74
C PRO A 314 -10.37 -9.37 -9.23
N ARG A 315 -11.05 -10.02 -8.29
CA ARG A 315 -10.68 -11.33 -7.74
C ARG A 315 -10.42 -12.39 -8.83
N ALA A 316 -11.19 -12.34 -9.92
CA ALA A 316 -11.02 -13.26 -11.06
C ALA A 316 -9.66 -13.12 -11.74
N GLY A 317 -9.10 -11.89 -11.81
CA GLY A 317 -7.75 -11.66 -12.32
C GLY A 317 -6.67 -12.33 -11.46
N HIS A 318 -6.78 -12.24 -10.14
CA HIS A 318 -5.86 -12.92 -9.23
C HIS A 318 -5.98 -14.45 -9.30
N LEU A 319 -7.20 -14.99 -9.47
CA LEU A 319 -7.40 -16.42 -9.66
C LEU A 319 -6.76 -16.93 -10.97
N ALA A 320 -6.92 -16.18 -12.07
CA ALA A 320 -6.28 -16.49 -13.35
C ALA A 320 -4.75 -16.46 -13.21
N ARG A 321 -4.20 -15.38 -12.66
CA ARG A 321 -2.76 -15.23 -12.45
C ARG A 321 -2.16 -16.30 -11.53
N PHE A 322 -2.92 -16.77 -10.54
CA PHE A 322 -2.53 -17.88 -9.67
C PHE A 322 -2.45 -19.20 -10.45
N ALA A 323 -3.42 -19.46 -11.34
CA ALA A 323 -3.49 -20.70 -12.10
C ALA A 323 -2.47 -20.76 -13.25
N GLU A 324 -2.11 -19.63 -13.87
CA GLU A 324 -1.13 -19.55 -14.96
C GLU A 324 0.30 -19.87 -14.50
N ALA A 325 0.61 -19.64 -13.22
CA ALA A 325 1.91 -19.89 -12.62
C ALA A 325 2.07 -21.34 -12.07
N SER A 326 1.00 -22.17 -12.16
CA SER A 326 0.97 -23.57 -11.70
C SER A 326 1.21 -24.51 -12.87
#